data_b5fa464eda8e18a193dc539fc7eff813
#
_entry.id   b5fa464eda8e18a193dc539fc7eff813
#
_cell.length_a   1.000
_cell.length_b   1.000
_cell.length_c   1.000
_cell.angle_alpha   90.00
_cell.angle_beta   90.00
_cell.angle_gamma   90.00
#
_symmetry.space_group_name_H-M   'P 1'
#
loop_
_entity.id
_entity.type
_entity.pdbx_description
1 polymer ?
#
loop_
_entity_poly.entity_id
_entity_poly.type
_entity_poly.pdbx_seq_one_letter_code
_entity_poly.pdbx_strand_id
1 'polypeptide(L)'
;MDRLLNWLDRRTGYRRIIEYALYENIPGGARWRYIWGSTLVFCLCVQFITGLFLWMSYSPSSQTAWESVYYIQNEMTCGWLLRGIHHFTASVMNVLLVLHLMQVVIDGAYKAPREINFWFGLGLLLLVLALSLTGYLLPWDQKGYWATKVATNIMAIAPVVGPALQRLVIGGADYGHHTLTRFFALHAGVLPACVVALLVWHIFLFRRHGITAKDPKRKPDEYFWPDQVLNDAVACLAVLAAVLFLVLRPWLFHTGEDLGAELAAPADPSETYSAARPEWYFLFLYEFLKYFRASHSLLGLSHEVWGAIVIPGVIMGIIFLMPIIGRWKLGHRFNVGLSFSLLGGVILLTYLAVTEDKRKPAFKAAVEEARRNAHRVKVLAESPTGIPREGAVTLLRNDPLTQGPKLFAKNCASCHRYDGRDGTGRQLQDPPEASDLNGFASREWLAGLLDPERIDSLHYFGGTKFKEGKMVKFVKKDVAGFSLEQKEQLKKVIAALSAEAELKSRRKLDERDAALIAEGRALIASEAMRCTECHQFHKPDEDATAPDLTGYGSRDWLIEFISNPAHARFYSKRNDRMPAFGQDKVLDGQAIGLLADWLRGDWYEPSPP
;
A
#
# COMPACT_ATOMS: atom_id res chain seq x y z
N MET A 1 39.02 -39.66 -14.72
CA MET A 1 38.70 -38.57 -13.76
C MET A 1 39.93 -38.02 -13.09
N ASP A 2 40.79 -38.85 -12.52
CA ASP A 2 41.98 -38.42 -11.75
C ASP A 2 43.02 -37.63 -12.54
N ARG A 3 43.24 -37.94 -13.83
CA ARG A 3 44.15 -37.16 -14.69
C ARG A 3 43.66 -35.72 -14.88
N LEU A 4 42.35 -35.48 -15.02
CA LEU A 4 41.76 -34.14 -15.14
C LEU A 4 41.85 -33.38 -13.81
N LEU A 5 41.51 -34.03 -12.71
CA LEU A 5 41.60 -33.46 -11.36
C LEU A 5 43.06 -33.08 -10.99
N ASN A 6 44.04 -33.94 -11.34
CA ASN A 6 45.45 -33.62 -11.12
C ASN A 6 45.96 -32.53 -12.08
N TRP A 7 45.43 -32.45 -13.30
CA TRP A 7 45.75 -31.37 -14.24
C TRP A 7 45.23 -30.02 -13.74
N LEU A 8 43.95 -29.98 -13.23
CA LEU A 8 43.38 -28.80 -12.61
C LEU A 8 44.15 -28.35 -11.38
N ASP A 9 44.49 -29.31 -10.49
CA ASP A 9 45.18 -28.99 -9.24
C ASP A 9 46.55 -28.39 -9.48
N ARG A 10 47.34 -28.94 -10.41
CA ARG A 10 48.65 -28.39 -10.76
C ARG A 10 48.59 -26.95 -11.31
N ARG A 11 47.42 -26.49 -11.80
CA ARG A 11 47.24 -25.15 -12.38
C ARG A 11 46.56 -24.18 -11.44
N THR A 12 45.69 -24.65 -10.57
CA THR A 12 44.83 -23.83 -9.71
C THR A 12 45.13 -23.95 -8.23
N GLY A 13 45.79 -25.05 -7.82
CA GLY A 13 45.99 -25.37 -6.39
C GLY A 13 44.68 -25.62 -5.66
N TYR A 14 43.61 -26.00 -6.36
CA TYR A 14 42.27 -26.07 -5.81
C TYR A 14 42.16 -27.04 -4.61
N ARG A 15 42.92 -28.15 -4.61
CA ARG A 15 42.92 -29.10 -3.48
C ARG A 15 43.35 -28.44 -2.18
N ARG A 16 44.38 -27.60 -2.23
CA ARG A 16 44.86 -26.85 -1.06
C ARG A 16 43.80 -25.84 -0.59
N ILE A 17 43.07 -25.24 -1.51
CA ILE A 17 42.00 -24.31 -1.18
C ILE A 17 40.85 -25.07 -0.53
N ILE A 18 40.45 -26.22 -1.09
CA ILE A 18 39.40 -27.09 -0.54
C ILE A 18 39.81 -27.60 0.84
N GLU A 19 41.02 -28.11 0.98
CA GLU A 19 41.54 -28.59 2.26
C GLU A 19 41.52 -27.50 3.34
N TYR A 20 41.99 -26.31 3.00
CA TYR A 20 41.91 -25.14 3.88
C TYR A 20 40.47 -24.75 4.22
N ALA A 21 39.57 -24.85 3.28
CA ALA A 21 38.15 -24.47 3.47
C ALA A 21 37.38 -25.51 4.30
N LEU A 22 37.58 -26.80 4.05
CA LEU A 22 36.74 -27.86 4.61
C LEU A 22 37.29 -28.51 5.88
N TYR A 23 38.62 -28.56 6.05
CA TYR A 23 39.24 -29.32 7.17
C TYR A 23 39.76 -28.38 8.26
N GLU A 24 39.06 -27.27 8.52
CA GLU A 24 39.33 -26.43 9.68
C GLU A 24 38.99 -27.20 10.97
N ASN A 25 39.95 -27.17 11.93
CA ASN A 25 39.74 -27.77 13.23
C ASN A 25 38.76 -26.96 14.08
N ILE A 26 37.79 -27.62 14.68
CA ILE A 26 36.81 -27.03 15.59
C ILE A 26 37.10 -27.51 17.01
N PRO A 27 37.75 -26.71 17.84
CA PRO A 27 38.08 -27.08 19.20
C PRO A 27 36.81 -27.37 20.03
N GLY A 28 36.76 -28.57 20.62
CA GLY A 28 35.58 -29.04 21.39
C GLY A 28 34.39 -29.45 20.58
N GLY A 29 34.54 -29.69 19.27
CA GLY A 29 33.61 -30.32 18.35
C GLY A 29 32.54 -29.36 17.74
N ALA A 30 31.86 -29.87 16.73
CA ALA A 30 30.77 -29.20 16.02
C ALA A 30 29.58 -28.87 16.95
N ARG A 31 28.95 -27.71 16.73
CA ARG A 31 27.84 -27.22 17.59
C ARG A 31 26.84 -26.41 16.81
N TRP A 32 25.57 -26.53 17.17
CA TRP A 32 24.48 -25.70 16.66
C TRP A 32 24.66 -24.19 16.86
N ARG A 33 25.41 -23.76 17.85
CA ARG A 33 25.67 -22.34 18.09
C ARG A 33 26.57 -21.67 17.03
N TYR A 34 27.22 -22.45 16.15
CA TYR A 34 28.12 -21.92 15.12
C TYR A 34 27.47 -21.74 13.75
N ILE A 35 26.20 -22.13 13.61
CA ILE A 35 25.45 -22.09 12.33
C ILE A 35 25.11 -20.69 11.80
N TRP A 36 25.13 -19.65 12.65
CA TRP A 36 24.57 -18.34 12.29
C TRP A 36 25.28 -17.67 11.12
N GLY A 37 26.62 -17.74 11.06
CA GLY A 37 27.39 -17.15 9.96
C GLY A 37 27.13 -17.82 8.62
N SER A 38 27.12 -19.16 8.58
CA SER A 38 26.86 -19.94 7.36
C SER A 38 25.42 -19.77 6.85
N THR A 39 24.44 -19.74 7.74
CA THR A 39 23.03 -19.46 7.34
C THR A 39 22.87 -18.04 6.79
N LEU A 40 23.58 -17.04 7.32
CA LEU A 40 23.59 -15.67 6.75
C LEU A 40 24.22 -15.63 5.36
N VAL A 41 25.33 -16.35 5.13
CA VAL A 41 25.94 -16.48 3.80
C VAL A 41 24.98 -17.18 2.84
N PHE A 42 24.31 -18.25 3.28
CA PHE A 42 23.27 -18.90 2.49
C PHE A 42 22.14 -17.94 2.11
N CYS A 43 21.59 -17.18 3.08
CA CYS A 43 20.58 -16.16 2.78
C CYS A 43 21.08 -15.13 1.77
N LEU A 44 22.34 -14.69 1.90
CA LEU A 44 22.93 -13.74 0.96
C LEU A 44 23.02 -14.34 -0.46
N CYS A 45 23.40 -15.61 -0.60
CA CYS A 45 23.39 -16.30 -1.89
C CYS A 45 21.98 -16.37 -2.48
N VAL A 46 20.96 -16.68 -1.66
CA VAL A 46 19.55 -16.67 -2.09
C VAL A 46 19.16 -15.27 -2.57
N GLN A 47 19.55 -14.20 -1.84
CA GLN A 47 19.25 -12.82 -2.23
C GLN A 47 19.91 -12.42 -3.55
N PHE A 48 21.17 -12.82 -3.78
CA PHE A 48 21.85 -12.55 -5.05
C PHE A 48 21.19 -13.27 -6.23
N ILE A 49 20.89 -14.57 -6.07
CA ILE A 49 20.28 -15.36 -7.14
C ILE A 49 18.88 -14.81 -7.46
N THR A 50 18.04 -14.65 -6.46
CA THR A 50 16.68 -14.13 -6.68
C THR A 50 16.67 -12.68 -7.15
N GLY A 51 17.56 -11.84 -6.62
CA GLY A 51 17.73 -10.45 -7.03
C GLY A 51 18.15 -10.31 -8.49
N LEU A 52 19.05 -11.16 -8.98
CA LEU A 52 19.48 -11.17 -10.38
C LEU A 52 18.31 -11.47 -11.32
N PHE A 53 17.49 -12.47 -11.01
CA PHE A 53 16.32 -12.80 -11.83
C PHE A 53 15.24 -11.70 -11.75
N LEU A 54 15.02 -11.08 -10.61
CA LEU A 54 14.11 -9.94 -10.47
C LEU A 54 14.61 -8.74 -11.28
N TRP A 55 15.91 -8.48 -11.28
CA TRP A 55 16.52 -7.38 -12.06
C TRP A 55 16.24 -7.50 -13.55
N MET A 56 16.22 -8.70 -14.09
CA MET A 56 15.98 -8.93 -15.54
C MET A 56 14.59 -8.45 -16.00
N SER A 57 13.62 -8.33 -15.10
CA SER A 57 12.24 -7.92 -15.41
C SER A 57 11.84 -6.59 -14.78
N TYR A 58 12.68 -5.99 -13.95
CA TYR A 58 12.38 -4.76 -13.22
C TYR A 58 12.76 -3.50 -14.00
N SER A 59 11.89 -2.48 -13.96
CA SER A 59 12.10 -1.16 -14.59
C SER A 59 12.14 -0.04 -13.55
N PRO A 60 13.30 0.61 -13.28
CA PRO A 60 13.46 1.62 -12.22
C PRO A 60 12.93 3.01 -12.64
N SER A 61 11.65 3.10 -12.99
CA SER A 61 10.98 4.35 -13.36
C SER A 61 9.71 4.54 -12.52
N SER A 62 9.43 5.76 -12.09
CA SER A 62 8.20 6.07 -11.36
C SER A 62 6.91 5.75 -12.14
N GLN A 63 6.98 5.62 -13.45
CA GLN A 63 5.86 5.23 -14.30
C GLN A 63 5.73 3.71 -14.43
N THR A 64 6.84 2.99 -14.56
CA THR A 64 6.85 1.57 -14.94
C THR A 64 7.30 0.63 -13.81
N ALA A 65 7.78 1.12 -12.67
CA ALA A 65 8.28 0.26 -11.61
C ALA A 65 7.17 -0.61 -11.02
N TRP A 66 6.03 -0.02 -10.66
CA TRP A 66 4.90 -0.77 -10.16
C TRP A 66 4.39 -1.79 -11.19
N GLU A 67 4.28 -1.39 -12.45
CA GLU A 67 3.89 -2.26 -13.56
C GLU A 67 4.83 -3.44 -13.72
N SER A 68 6.15 -3.21 -13.69
CA SER A 68 7.13 -4.28 -13.79
C SER A 68 7.07 -5.27 -12.62
N VAL A 69 6.78 -4.80 -11.40
CA VAL A 69 6.57 -5.66 -10.23
C VAL A 69 5.22 -6.38 -10.31
N TYR A 70 4.19 -5.73 -10.84
CA TYR A 70 2.90 -6.37 -11.13
C TYR A 70 3.07 -7.53 -12.12
N TYR A 71 3.79 -7.29 -13.23
CA TYR A 71 4.14 -8.34 -14.19
C TYR A 71 4.87 -9.51 -13.52
N ILE A 72 5.90 -9.25 -12.73
CA ILE A 72 6.63 -10.28 -11.98
C ILE A 72 5.68 -11.06 -11.06
N GLN A 73 4.81 -10.37 -10.34
CA GLN A 73 3.95 -10.97 -9.32
C GLN A 73 2.79 -11.78 -9.91
N ASN A 74 2.17 -11.31 -11.00
CA ASN A 74 0.89 -11.84 -11.47
C ASN A 74 0.97 -12.55 -12.83
N GLU A 75 1.93 -12.19 -13.71
CA GLU A 75 1.99 -12.69 -15.08
C GLU A 75 3.19 -13.62 -15.35
N MET A 76 4.34 -13.34 -14.72
CA MET A 76 5.55 -14.12 -14.91
C MET A 76 5.44 -15.49 -14.25
N THR A 77 5.75 -16.55 -14.98
CA THR A 77 5.74 -17.93 -14.44
C THR A 77 6.62 -18.04 -13.19
N CYS A 78 6.06 -18.45 -12.06
CA CYS A 78 6.71 -18.53 -10.75
C CYS A 78 7.29 -17.19 -10.23
N GLY A 79 6.92 -16.05 -10.81
CA GLY A 79 7.45 -14.76 -10.41
C GLY A 79 7.03 -14.37 -8.99
N TRP A 80 5.79 -14.69 -8.57
CA TRP A 80 5.33 -14.54 -7.20
C TRP A 80 6.18 -15.32 -6.19
N LEU A 81 6.63 -16.53 -6.56
CA LEU A 81 7.52 -17.35 -5.72
C LEU A 81 8.91 -16.72 -5.62
N LEU A 82 9.48 -16.31 -6.75
CA LEU A 82 10.79 -15.66 -6.83
C LEU A 82 10.83 -14.38 -5.99
N ARG A 83 9.83 -13.50 -6.17
CA ARG A 83 9.71 -12.25 -5.41
C ARG A 83 9.42 -12.52 -3.93
N GLY A 84 8.58 -13.50 -3.63
CA GLY A 84 8.27 -13.91 -2.26
C GLY A 84 9.52 -14.42 -1.52
N ILE A 85 10.31 -15.29 -2.14
CA ILE A 85 11.58 -15.77 -1.57
C ILE A 85 12.51 -14.59 -1.30
N HIS A 86 12.69 -13.68 -2.25
CA HIS A 86 13.54 -12.50 -2.08
C HIS A 86 13.10 -11.65 -0.88
N HIS A 87 11.83 -11.33 -0.79
CA HIS A 87 11.26 -10.50 0.27
C HIS A 87 11.37 -11.16 1.66
N PHE A 88 10.94 -12.40 1.80
CA PHE A 88 10.94 -13.07 3.11
C PHE A 88 12.34 -13.50 3.56
N THR A 89 13.26 -13.78 2.63
CA THR A 89 14.65 -14.03 2.98
C THR A 89 15.29 -12.78 3.59
N ALA A 90 14.97 -11.56 3.10
CA ALA A 90 15.45 -10.33 3.71
C ALA A 90 14.95 -10.18 5.16
N SER A 91 13.66 -10.49 5.41
CA SER A 91 13.08 -10.48 6.76
C SER A 91 13.77 -11.48 7.70
N VAL A 92 13.96 -12.72 7.25
CA VAL A 92 14.64 -13.78 8.02
C VAL A 92 16.11 -13.41 8.27
N MET A 93 16.79 -12.83 7.28
CA MET A 93 18.19 -12.40 7.38
C MET A 93 18.39 -11.35 8.48
N ASN A 94 17.45 -10.39 8.62
CA ASN A 94 17.51 -9.40 9.70
C ASN A 94 17.41 -10.06 11.10
N VAL A 95 16.57 -11.09 11.27
CA VAL A 95 16.51 -11.88 12.51
C VAL A 95 17.81 -12.61 12.77
N LEU A 96 18.33 -13.29 11.76
CA LEU A 96 19.59 -14.05 11.88
C LEU A 96 20.79 -13.16 12.20
N LEU A 97 20.83 -11.91 11.68
CA LEU A 97 21.85 -10.92 12.01
C LEU A 97 21.84 -10.55 13.49
N VAL A 98 20.66 -10.33 14.06
CA VAL A 98 20.51 -10.05 15.50
C VAL A 98 20.98 -11.25 16.33
N LEU A 99 20.58 -12.47 15.95
CA LEU A 99 20.98 -13.70 16.64
C LEU A 99 22.50 -13.94 16.52
N HIS A 100 23.08 -13.67 15.35
CA HIS A 100 24.53 -13.75 15.15
C HIS A 100 25.29 -12.73 16.01
N LEU A 101 24.84 -11.47 16.04
CA LEU A 101 25.44 -10.45 16.90
C LEU A 101 25.34 -10.84 18.38
N MET A 102 24.16 -11.32 18.83
CA MET A 102 23.96 -11.81 20.20
C MET A 102 24.92 -12.94 20.53
N GLN A 103 25.06 -13.94 19.64
CA GLN A 103 26.02 -15.03 19.83
C GLN A 103 27.47 -14.52 19.94
N VAL A 104 27.89 -13.62 19.04
CA VAL A 104 29.25 -13.02 19.06
C VAL A 104 29.54 -12.30 20.39
N VAL A 105 28.54 -11.56 20.92
CA VAL A 105 28.69 -10.83 22.19
C VAL A 105 28.69 -11.79 23.36
N ILE A 106 27.79 -12.77 23.43
CA ILE A 106 27.69 -13.75 24.52
C ILE A 106 28.96 -14.59 24.62
N ASP A 107 29.56 -14.99 23.47
CA ASP A 107 30.75 -15.79 23.42
C ASP A 107 32.05 -14.97 23.62
N GLY A 108 31.93 -13.64 23.62
CA GLY A 108 33.09 -12.76 23.69
C GLY A 108 33.97 -12.81 22.44
N ALA A 109 33.42 -13.22 21.31
CA ALA A 109 34.12 -13.35 20.04
C ALA A 109 34.54 -12.00 19.42
N TYR A 110 34.19 -10.89 20.06
CA TYR A 110 34.64 -9.54 19.74
C TYR A 110 35.96 -9.13 20.44
N LYS A 111 36.46 -9.95 21.37
CA LYS A 111 37.71 -9.64 22.11
C LYS A 111 38.96 -9.87 21.24
N ALA A 112 40.08 -9.33 21.70
CA ALA A 112 41.38 -9.52 21.03
C ALA A 112 41.64 -11.00 20.69
N PRO A 113 42.13 -11.28 19.48
CA PRO A 113 42.52 -10.36 18.39
C PRO A 113 41.43 -10.10 17.34
N ARG A 114 40.14 -10.22 17.69
CA ARG A 114 39.02 -10.21 16.73
C ARG A 114 38.28 -8.87 16.64
N GLU A 115 38.82 -7.77 17.17
CA GLU A 115 38.20 -6.45 17.20
C GLU A 115 37.84 -5.96 15.79
N ILE A 116 38.78 -6.06 14.85
CA ILE A 116 38.55 -5.63 13.45
C ILE A 116 37.47 -6.47 12.79
N ASN A 117 37.45 -7.78 13.06
CA ASN A 117 36.41 -8.67 12.55
C ASN A 117 35.01 -8.28 13.06
N PHE A 118 34.90 -7.91 14.33
CA PHE A 118 33.67 -7.40 14.92
C PHE A 118 33.19 -6.10 14.24
N TRP A 119 34.09 -5.16 13.97
CA TRP A 119 33.77 -3.91 13.30
C TRP A 119 33.32 -4.14 11.83
N PHE A 120 33.94 -5.06 11.11
CA PHE A 120 33.45 -5.48 9.79
C PHE A 120 32.07 -6.10 9.88
N GLY A 121 31.78 -6.91 10.90
CA GLY A 121 30.47 -7.45 11.18
C GLY A 121 29.42 -6.37 11.43
N LEU A 122 29.73 -5.30 12.17
CA LEU A 122 28.85 -4.14 12.35
C LEU A 122 28.62 -3.38 11.02
N GLY A 123 29.68 -3.24 10.21
CA GLY A 123 29.56 -2.67 8.87
C GLY A 123 28.59 -3.48 7.98
N LEU A 124 28.70 -4.81 8.01
CA LEU A 124 27.78 -5.71 7.30
C LEU A 124 26.34 -5.58 7.80
N LEU A 125 26.13 -5.48 9.12
CA LEU A 125 24.79 -5.23 9.70
C LEU A 125 24.17 -3.95 9.15
N LEU A 126 24.91 -2.84 9.13
CA LEU A 126 24.41 -1.56 8.63
C LEU A 126 24.12 -1.61 7.12
N LEU A 127 24.96 -2.31 6.33
CA LEU A 127 24.74 -2.49 4.90
C LEU A 127 23.50 -3.32 4.60
N VAL A 128 23.22 -4.38 5.37
CA VAL A 128 22.01 -5.20 5.19
C VAL A 128 20.76 -4.42 5.58
N LEU A 129 20.81 -3.61 6.64
CA LEU A 129 19.70 -2.70 6.98
C LEU A 129 19.45 -1.65 5.87
N ALA A 130 20.55 -1.12 5.27
CA ALA A 130 20.45 -0.21 4.14
C ALA A 130 19.87 -0.90 2.88
N LEU A 131 20.25 -2.16 2.62
CA LEU A 131 19.65 -2.98 1.56
C LEU A 131 18.17 -3.20 1.82
N SER A 132 17.77 -3.53 3.04
CA SER A 132 16.36 -3.71 3.40
C SER A 132 15.54 -2.44 3.16
N LEU A 133 16.07 -1.27 3.52
CA LEU A 133 15.42 0.02 3.30
C LEU A 133 15.35 0.38 1.80
N THR A 134 16.46 0.23 1.08
CA THR A 134 16.51 0.61 -0.34
C THR A 134 15.65 -0.30 -1.22
N GLY A 135 15.58 -1.60 -0.91
CA GLY A 135 14.72 -2.56 -1.60
C GLY A 135 13.23 -2.33 -1.38
N TYR A 136 12.86 -1.80 -0.22
CA TYR A 136 11.45 -1.57 0.13
C TYR A 136 10.76 -0.51 -0.74
N LEU A 137 11.50 0.45 -1.29
CA LEU A 137 10.97 1.47 -2.20
C LEU A 137 10.74 0.93 -3.63
N LEU A 138 11.49 -0.09 -4.05
CA LEU A 138 11.54 -0.49 -5.47
C LEU A 138 10.19 -0.88 -6.09
N PRO A 139 9.23 -1.49 -5.38
CA PRO A 139 7.89 -1.72 -5.93
C PRO A 139 7.15 -0.44 -6.32
N TRP A 140 7.59 0.72 -5.87
CA TRP A 140 6.96 2.01 -6.08
C TRP A 140 5.48 1.99 -5.75
N ASP A 141 5.16 1.35 -4.65
CA ASP A 141 3.82 1.28 -4.09
C ASP A 141 3.64 2.26 -2.92
N GLN A 142 2.41 2.44 -2.46
CA GLN A 142 2.08 3.35 -1.36
C GLN A 142 2.88 3.06 -0.08
N LYS A 143 3.08 1.79 0.26
CA LYS A 143 3.83 1.40 1.47
C LYS A 143 5.29 1.81 1.37
N GLY A 144 5.96 1.40 0.31
CA GLY A 144 7.38 1.69 0.07
C GLY A 144 7.66 3.19 -0.06
N TYR A 145 6.82 3.91 -0.79
CA TYR A 145 6.92 5.36 -0.98
C TYR A 145 6.88 6.12 0.34
N TRP A 146 5.80 5.93 1.12
CA TRP A 146 5.61 6.70 2.35
C TRP A 146 6.58 6.29 3.46
N ALA A 147 6.96 5.01 3.57
CA ALA A 147 7.99 4.57 4.51
C ALA A 147 9.36 5.17 4.18
N THR A 148 9.73 5.22 2.90
CA THR A 148 10.98 5.85 2.45
C THR A 148 10.96 7.35 2.69
N LYS A 149 9.82 8.02 2.49
CA LYS A 149 9.65 9.44 2.79
C LYS A 149 9.91 9.74 4.27
N VAL A 150 9.39 8.91 5.17
CA VAL A 150 9.66 9.02 6.61
C VAL A 150 11.15 8.81 6.90
N ALA A 151 11.77 7.75 6.36
CA ALA A 151 13.17 7.43 6.61
C ALA A 151 14.13 8.53 6.12
N THR A 152 13.89 9.08 4.95
CA THR A 152 14.73 10.15 4.40
C THR A 152 14.45 11.52 5.04
N ASN A 153 13.25 11.74 5.59
CA ASN A 153 12.96 12.92 6.42
C ASN A 153 13.74 12.87 7.75
N ILE A 154 13.97 11.68 8.33
CA ILE A 154 14.87 11.50 9.48
C ILE A 154 16.29 11.95 9.12
N MET A 155 16.75 11.69 7.91
CA MET A 155 18.03 12.21 7.42
C MET A 155 18.06 13.76 7.38
N ALA A 156 16.95 14.36 6.93
CA ALA A 156 16.85 15.81 6.76
C ALA A 156 16.95 16.60 8.05
N ILE A 157 16.58 16.02 9.20
CA ILE A 157 16.67 16.70 10.51
C ILE A 157 18.10 16.76 11.07
N ALA A 158 19.09 16.08 10.44
CA ALA A 158 20.48 16.16 10.88
C ALA A 158 20.99 17.60 10.77
N PRO A 159 21.55 18.18 11.87
CA PRO A 159 22.02 19.55 11.85
C PRO A 159 23.05 19.79 10.74
N VAL A 160 22.99 20.95 10.09
CA VAL A 160 23.90 21.45 9.05
C VAL A 160 23.86 20.67 7.73
N VAL A 161 23.99 19.35 7.75
CA VAL A 161 24.16 18.53 6.52
C VAL A 161 22.87 17.83 6.06
N GLY A 162 21.86 17.75 6.92
CA GLY A 162 20.65 16.93 6.70
C GLY A 162 19.92 17.21 5.39
N PRO A 163 19.51 18.47 5.12
CA PRO A 163 18.79 18.77 3.89
C PRO A 163 19.58 18.52 2.62
N ALA A 164 20.90 18.75 2.63
CA ALA A 164 21.78 18.46 1.49
C ALA A 164 21.93 16.94 1.28
N LEU A 165 22.08 16.19 2.36
CA LEU A 165 22.16 14.71 2.31
C LEU A 165 20.85 14.10 1.82
N GLN A 166 19.70 14.58 2.30
CA GLN A 166 18.41 14.13 1.82
C GLN A 166 18.26 14.37 0.31
N ARG A 167 18.52 15.60 -0.18
CA ARG A 167 18.47 15.92 -1.61
C ARG A 167 19.40 15.05 -2.45
N LEU A 168 20.59 14.76 -1.94
CA LEU A 168 21.53 13.85 -2.59
C LEU A 168 20.95 12.45 -2.72
N VAL A 169 20.34 11.92 -1.67
CA VAL A 169 19.78 10.55 -1.63
C VAL A 169 18.53 10.45 -2.48
N ILE A 170 17.57 11.38 -2.34
CA ILE A 170 16.31 11.33 -3.11
C ILE A 170 16.46 11.78 -4.57
N GLY A 171 17.51 12.50 -4.91
CA GLY A 171 17.80 12.88 -6.28
C GLY A 171 17.18 14.18 -6.78
N GLY A 172 16.65 15.01 -5.87
CA GLY A 172 16.01 16.27 -6.24
C GLY A 172 15.31 16.93 -5.06
N ALA A 173 14.37 17.83 -5.36
CA ALA A 173 13.52 18.48 -4.35
C ALA A 173 12.41 17.54 -3.86
N ASP A 174 11.89 16.67 -4.75
CA ASP A 174 10.79 15.76 -4.51
C ASP A 174 11.12 14.32 -4.93
N TYR A 175 10.31 13.38 -4.44
CA TYR A 175 10.42 11.96 -4.75
C TYR A 175 9.84 11.67 -6.13
N GLY A 176 10.60 10.98 -6.97
CA GLY A 176 10.19 10.66 -8.32
C GLY A 176 11.14 9.70 -9.02
N HIS A 177 11.24 9.85 -10.33
CA HIS A 177 12.07 9.00 -11.18
C HIS A 177 13.53 8.90 -10.70
N HIS A 178 14.17 10.03 -10.39
CA HIS A 178 15.55 10.04 -9.91
C HIS A 178 15.75 9.36 -8.56
N THR A 179 14.76 9.46 -7.66
CA THR A 179 14.78 8.75 -6.39
C THR A 179 14.85 7.24 -6.63
N LEU A 180 13.97 6.74 -7.48
CA LEU A 180 13.89 5.32 -7.77
C LEU A 180 15.14 4.80 -8.47
N THR A 181 15.66 5.52 -9.46
CA THR A 181 16.90 5.17 -10.17
C THR A 181 18.09 5.09 -9.19
N ARG A 182 18.22 6.02 -8.26
CA ARG A 182 19.29 6.01 -7.25
C ARG A 182 19.14 4.87 -6.27
N PHE A 183 17.93 4.66 -5.74
CA PHE A 183 17.67 3.55 -4.84
C PHE A 183 17.91 2.20 -5.51
N PHE A 184 17.57 2.06 -6.77
CA PHE A 184 17.88 0.87 -7.55
C PHE A 184 19.40 0.67 -7.73
N ALA A 185 20.12 1.71 -8.11
CA ALA A 185 21.60 1.63 -8.25
C ALA A 185 22.28 1.29 -6.91
N LEU A 186 21.78 1.84 -5.80
CA LEU A 186 22.25 1.48 -4.46
C LEU A 186 21.93 0.02 -4.13
N HIS A 187 20.70 -0.41 -4.31
CA HIS A 187 20.21 -1.73 -3.92
C HIS A 187 20.79 -2.86 -4.77
N ALA A 188 20.83 -2.70 -6.08
CA ALA A 188 21.27 -3.74 -7.01
C ALA A 188 22.79 -3.71 -7.29
N GLY A 189 23.46 -2.58 -7.07
CA GLY A 189 24.87 -2.38 -7.42
C GLY A 189 25.76 -2.07 -6.23
N VAL A 190 25.68 -0.85 -5.71
CA VAL A 190 26.68 -0.32 -4.76
C VAL A 190 26.69 -1.08 -3.42
N LEU A 191 25.52 -1.21 -2.78
CA LEU A 191 25.43 -1.88 -1.48
C LEU A 191 25.79 -3.36 -1.55
N PRO A 192 25.34 -4.17 -2.53
CA PRO A 192 25.80 -5.54 -2.70
C PRO A 192 27.31 -5.64 -2.89
N ALA A 193 27.92 -4.78 -3.70
CA ALA A 193 29.38 -4.76 -3.89
C ALA A 193 30.12 -4.48 -2.57
N CYS A 194 29.64 -3.52 -1.77
CA CYS A 194 30.16 -3.25 -0.44
C CYS A 194 30.00 -4.43 0.53
N VAL A 195 28.84 -5.11 0.52
CA VAL A 195 28.59 -6.32 1.32
C VAL A 195 29.59 -7.40 0.95
N VAL A 196 29.80 -7.69 -0.33
CA VAL A 196 30.76 -8.71 -0.77
C VAL A 196 32.16 -8.35 -0.33
N ALA A 197 32.59 -7.11 -0.52
CA ALA A 197 33.91 -6.64 -0.13
C ALA A 197 34.16 -6.81 1.38
N LEU A 198 33.23 -6.35 2.22
CA LEU A 198 33.37 -6.52 3.68
C LEU A 198 33.23 -7.97 4.12
N LEU A 199 32.38 -8.76 3.49
CA LEU A 199 32.19 -10.18 3.81
C LEU A 199 33.45 -10.99 3.54
N VAL A 200 34.13 -10.74 2.42
CA VAL A 200 35.42 -11.41 2.11
C VAL A 200 36.43 -11.15 3.24
N TRP A 201 36.59 -9.90 3.68
CA TRP A 201 37.48 -9.57 4.79
C TRP A 201 36.97 -10.13 6.12
N HIS A 202 35.67 -10.13 6.39
CA HIS A 202 35.08 -10.69 7.60
C HIS A 202 35.35 -12.20 7.70
N ILE A 203 35.15 -12.96 6.62
CA ILE A 203 35.43 -14.40 6.56
C ILE A 203 36.94 -14.66 6.65
N PHE A 204 37.77 -13.87 5.96
CA PHE A 204 39.20 -14.01 6.00
C PHE A 204 39.76 -13.85 7.44
N LEU A 205 39.32 -12.81 8.16
CA LEU A 205 39.75 -12.58 9.54
C LEU A 205 39.18 -13.64 10.50
N PHE A 206 37.96 -14.10 10.28
CA PHE A 206 37.38 -15.20 11.02
C PHE A 206 38.23 -16.46 10.87
N ARG A 207 38.62 -16.83 9.66
CA ARG A 207 39.47 -17.98 9.36
C ARG A 207 40.85 -17.82 9.94
N ARG A 208 41.44 -16.63 9.90
CA ARG A 208 42.76 -16.35 10.47
C ARG A 208 42.81 -16.55 11.98
N HIS A 209 41.75 -16.21 12.69
CA HIS A 209 41.70 -16.25 14.15
C HIS A 209 40.98 -17.49 14.71
N GLY A 210 40.33 -18.27 13.85
CA GLY A 210 39.57 -19.47 14.19
C GLY A 210 38.32 -19.19 15.03
N ILE A 211 37.63 -20.23 15.42
CA ILE A 211 36.41 -20.19 16.25
C ILE A 211 36.75 -19.86 17.70
N THR A 212 35.95 -19.03 18.36
CA THR A 212 35.98 -18.84 19.81
C THR A 212 35.23 -20.01 20.46
N ALA A 213 35.96 -21.06 20.80
CA ALA A 213 35.36 -22.22 21.44
C ALA A 213 35.03 -21.94 22.90
N LYS A 214 33.77 -22.20 23.29
CA LYS A 214 33.37 -22.24 24.69
C LYS A 214 33.50 -23.70 25.18
N ASP A 215 34.20 -23.89 26.29
CA ASP A 215 34.46 -25.23 26.85
C ASP A 215 35.13 -26.18 25.84
N PRO A 216 36.38 -25.84 25.35
CA PRO A 216 37.05 -26.63 24.31
C PRO A 216 37.43 -28.04 24.74
N LYS A 217 37.45 -28.33 26.04
CA LYS A 217 37.78 -29.66 26.61
C LYS A 217 36.54 -30.59 26.77
N ARG A 218 35.35 -30.13 26.41
CA ARG A 218 34.11 -30.90 26.63
C ARG A 218 33.98 -32.14 25.72
N LYS A 219 34.43 -32.02 24.47
CA LYS A 219 34.48 -33.07 23.46
C LYS A 219 35.82 -33.05 22.76
N PRO A 220 36.23 -34.15 22.09
CA PRO A 220 37.32 -34.14 21.14
C PRO A 220 37.08 -33.08 20.06
N ASP A 221 38.17 -32.60 19.48
CA ASP A 221 38.12 -31.71 18.33
C ASP A 221 37.53 -32.47 17.12
N GLU A 222 36.74 -31.80 16.35
CA GLU A 222 36.12 -32.27 15.12
C GLU A 222 36.50 -31.32 13.96
N TYR A 223 36.26 -31.77 12.73
CA TYR A 223 36.54 -30.92 11.58
C TYR A 223 35.28 -30.19 11.11
N PHE A 224 35.46 -29.09 10.36
CA PHE A 224 34.36 -28.41 9.74
C PHE A 224 33.60 -29.36 8.82
N TRP A 225 34.30 -30.10 7.95
CA TRP A 225 33.71 -31.18 7.15
C TRP A 225 34.07 -32.54 7.79
N PRO A 226 33.10 -33.46 7.99
CA PRO A 226 31.65 -33.30 7.66
C PRO A 226 30.80 -32.71 8.81
N ASP A 227 31.35 -32.60 10.01
CA ASP A 227 30.58 -32.51 11.27
C ASP A 227 29.81 -31.19 11.40
N GLN A 228 30.46 -30.06 11.23
CA GLN A 228 29.78 -28.76 11.31
C GLN A 228 28.95 -28.46 10.05
N VAL A 229 29.45 -28.88 8.87
CA VAL A 229 28.72 -28.69 7.60
C VAL A 229 27.33 -29.35 7.63
N LEU A 230 27.19 -30.50 8.30
CA LEU A 230 25.90 -31.15 8.48
C LEU A 230 24.93 -30.27 9.28
N ASN A 231 25.39 -29.68 10.41
CA ASN A 231 24.59 -28.75 11.20
C ASN A 231 24.20 -27.51 10.38
N ASP A 232 25.14 -26.95 9.64
CA ASP A 232 24.94 -25.79 8.78
C ASP A 232 23.93 -26.09 7.66
N ALA A 233 24.04 -27.26 7.01
CA ALA A 233 23.11 -27.68 5.96
C ALA A 233 21.66 -27.82 6.49
N VAL A 234 21.50 -28.48 7.66
CA VAL A 234 20.18 -28.60 8.29
C VAL A 234 19.61 -27.23 8.65
N ALA A 235 20.44 -26.33 9.18
CA ALA A 235 20.03 -24.96 9.50
C ALA A 235 19.63 -24.17 8.24
N CYS A 236 20.40 -24.27 7.15
CA CYS A 236 20.07 -23.65 5.87
C CYS A 236 18.74 -24.17 5.30
N LEU A 237 18.50 -25.51 5.38
CA LEU A 237 17.24 -26.12 4.96
C LEU A 237 16.06 -25.64 5.83
N ALA A 238 16.26 -25.52 7.15
CA ALA A 238 15.24 -25.01 8.05
C ALA A 238 14.89 -23.54 7.73
N VAL A 239 15.90 -22.71 7.43
CA VAL A 239 15.70 -21.33 6.99
C VAL A 239 14.94 -21.28 5.66
N LEU A 240 15.32 -22.12 4.69
CA LEU A 240 14.60 -22.21 3.40
C LEU A 240 13.14 -22.65 3.61
N ALA A 241 12.91 -23.65 4.45
CA ALA A 241 11.57 -24.11 4.79
C ALA A 241 10.73 -23.02 5.44
N ALA A 242 11.32 -22.24 6.36
CA ALA A 242 10.65 -21.10 6.98
C ALA A 242 10.29 -20.02 5.95
N VAL A 243 11.19 -19.69 5.03
CA VAL A 243 10.93 -18.73 3.94
C VAL A 243 9.81 -19.24 3.04
N LEU A 244 9.87 -20.50 2.60
CA LEU A 244 8.81 -21.10 1.76
C LEU A 244 7.46 -21.15 2.49
N PHE A 245 7.46 -21.45 3.79
CA PHE A 245 6.25 -21.37 4.61
C PHE A 245 5.63 -19.97 4.61
N LEU A 246 6.44 -18.92 4.77
CA LEU A 246 5.95 -17.55 4.71
C LEU A 246 5.38 -17.18 3.34
N VAL A 247 6.04 -17.62 2.26
CA VAL A 247 5.59 -17.40 0.88
C VAL A 247 4.27 -18.10 0.59
N LEU A 248 4.10 -19.35 1.08
CA LEU A 248 2.95 -20.21 0.81
C LEU A 248 1.83 -20.09 1.85
N ARG A 249 2.05 -19.32 2.93
CA ARG A 249 1.09 -19.16 4.02
C ARG A 249 -0.33 -18.83 3.55
N PRO A 250 -0.55 -17.92 2.58
CA PRO A 250 -1.89 -17.60 2.12
C PRO A 250 -2.63 -18.80 1.52
N TRP A 251 -1.93 -19.64 0.80
CA TRP A 251 -2.49 -20.87 0.24
C TRP A 251 -2.74 -21.95 1.31
N LEU A 252 -1.79 -22.13 2.25
CA LEU A 252 -1.89 -23.12 3.31
C LEU A 252 -3.07 -22.87 4.26
N PHE A 253 -3.37 -21.61 4.55
CA PHE A 253 -4.43 -21.20 5.49
C PHE A 253 -5.67 -20.61 4.82
N HIS A 254 -5.76 -20.63 3.50
CA HIS A 254 -6.90 -20.12 2.72
C HIS A 254 -7.30 -18.69 3.13
N THR A 255 -6.32 -17.81 3.34
CA THR A 255 -6.56 -16.45 3.85
C THR A 255 -7.17 -15.50 2.81
N GLY A 256 -7.22 -15.89 1.53
CA GLY A 256 -7.64 -15.03 0.42
C GLY A 256 -6.63 -13.94 0.05
N GLU A 257 -5.47 -13.91 0.71
CA GLU A 257 -4.36 -13.02 0.36
C GLU A 257 -3.59 -13.58 -0.85
N ASP A 258 -2.88 -12.71 -1.56
CA ASP A 258 -2.04 -13.13 -2.69
C ASP A 258 -0.87 -14.00 -2.23
N LEU A 259 -0.47 -14.93 -3.08
CA LEU A 259 0.76 -15.72 -2.89
C LEU A 259 2.00 -14.82 -3.01
N GLY A 260 3.04 -15.18 -2.29
CA GLY A 260 4.31 -14.44 -2.32
C GLY A 260 4.30 -13.19 -1.44
N ALA A 261 4.89 -12.12 -1.94
CA ALA A 261 4.94 -10.84 -1.22
C ALA A 261 3.78 -9.93 -1.64
N GLU A 262 3.22 -9.19 -0.69
CA GLU A 262 2.15 -8.21 -0.97
C GLU A 262 2.65 -7.13 -1.93
N LEU A 263 1.77 -6.66 -2.82
CA LEU A 263 1.96 -5.47 -3.64
C LEU A 263 0.81 -4.50 -3.34
N ALA A 264 1.13 -3.38 -2.71
CA ALA A 264 0.14 -2.34 -2.42
C ALA A 264 -0.22 -1.55 -3.69
N ALA A 265 -1.21 -0.67 -3.60
CA ALA A 265 -1.57 0.22 -4.71
C ALA A 265 -0.37 1.09 -5.14
N PRO A 266 -0.28 1.51 -6.41
CA PRO A 266 0.79 2.38 -6.92
C PRO A 266 0.95 3.64 -6.07
N ALA A 267 2.19 4.09 -5.90
CA ALA A 267 2.49 5.30 -5.14
C ALA A 267 1.79 6.53 -5.75
N ASP A 268 0.99 7.21 -4.95
CA ASP A 268 0.36 8.47 -5.28
C ASP A 268 0.80 9.56 -4.29
N PRO A 269 1.71 10.48 -4.69
CA PRO A 269 2.15 11.57 -3.84
C PRO A 269 1.05 12.56 -3.45
N SER A 270 -0.04 12.63 -4.22
CA SER A 270 -1.15 13.56 -4.00
C SER A 270 -2.13 13.09 -2.92
N GLU A 271 -2.10 11.81 -2.57
CA GLU A 271 -2.97 11.23 -1.54
C GLU A 271 -2.21 11.03 -0.22
N THR A 272 -2.90 11.21 0.90
CA THR A 272 -2.37 10.83 2.22
C THR A 272 -2.54 9.33 2.44
N TYR A 273 -1.50 8.67 2.95
CA TYR A 273 -1.53 7.23 3.22
C TYR A 273 -1.42 6.95 4.72
N SER A 274 -2.56 6.98 5.41
CA SER A 274 -2.63 6.81 6.87
C SER A 274 -2.30 5.39 7.35
N ALA A 275 -2.30 4.40 6.44
CA ALA A 275 -1.89 3.03 6.69
C ALA A 275 -0.35 2.84 6.67
N ALA A 276 0.43 3.89 6.37
CA ALA A 276 1.89 3.80 6.28
C ALA A 276 2.50 3.27 7.58
N ARG A 277 3.26 2.19 7.47
CA ARG A 277 4.14 1.65 8.50
C ARG A 277 5.41 1.14 7.83
N PRO A 278 6.56 1.26 8.50
CA PRO A 278 7.75 0.58 8.04
C PRO A 278 7.59 -0.94 8.18
N GLU A 279 8.50 -1.69 7.59
CA GLU A 279 8.58 -3.13 7.80
C GLU A 279 8.66 -3.49 9.29
N TRP A 280 8.16 -4.65 9.65
CA TRP A 280 7.99 -5.07 11.05
C TRP A 280 9.28 -5.00 11.88
N TYR A 281 10.43 -5.22 11.27
CA TYR A 281 11.74 -5.15 11.94
C TYR A 281 12.24 -3.71 12.18
N PHE A 282 11.52 -2.69 11.68
CA PHE A 282 11.71 -1.27 11.98
C PHE A 282 10.60 -0.68 12.87
N LEU A 283 9.56 -1.45 13.22
CA LEU A 283 8.45 -0.93 14.04
C LEU A 283 8.90 -0.41 15.41
N PHE A 284 9.92 -1.03 16.01
CA PHE A 284 10.48 -0.55 17.28
C PHE A 284 11.03 0.88 17.16
N LEU A 285 11.71 1.19 16.06
CA LEU A 285 12.23 2.54 15.82
C LEU A 285 11.09 3.53 15.56
N TYR A 286 10.10 3.12 14.78
CA TYR A 286 8.90 3.94 14.55
C TYR A 286 8.18 4.25 15.87
N GLU A 287 8.00 3.27 16.75
CA GLU A 287 7.39 3.48 18.06
C GLU A 287 8.25 4.39 18.95
N PHE A 288 9.55 4.14 19.00
CA PHE A 288 10.49 4.94 19.75
C PHE A 288 10.44 6.42 19.38
N LEU A 289 10.39 6.74 18.09
CA LEU A 289 10.34 8.13 17.59
C LEU A 289 9.09 8.89 18.03
N LYS A 290 7.97 8.24 18.31
CA LYS A 290 6.74 8.89 18.80
C LYS A 290 6.93 9.62 20.14
N TYR A 291 7.90 9.18 20.95
CA TYR A 291 8.21 9.81 22.24
C TYR A 291 8.97 11.12 22.10
N PHE A 292 9.46 11.45 20.90
CA PHE A 292 10.25 12.65 20.62
C PHE A 292 9.48 13.62 19.72
N ARG A 293 8.74 14.54 20.34
CA ARG A 293 7.94 15.53 19.61
C ARG A 293 8.71 16.82 19.40
N ALA A 294 8.46 17.51 18.27
CA ALA A 294 9.14 18.73 17.85
C ALA A 294 8.99 19.94 18.80
N SER A 295 8.06 19.89 19.76
CA SER A 295 7.67 21.04 20.59
C SER A 295 8.69 21.49 21.63
N HIS A 296 9.77 20.75 21.84
CA HIS A 296 10.77 21.03 22.88
C HIS A 296 12.19 20.96 22.34
N SER A 297 13.11 21.69 22.94
CA SER A 297 14.54 21.62 22.66
C SER A 297 15.32 21.33 23.94
N LEU A 298 16.38 20.51 23.82
CA LEU A 298 17.30 20.18 24.89
C LEU A 298 18.72 20.43 24.40
N LEU A 299 19.52 21.21 25.13
CA LEU A 299 20.90 21.59 24.76
C LEU A 299 21.02 22.18 23.35
N GLY A 300 20.04 22.97 22.91
CA GLY A 300 20.04 23.62 21.59
C GLY A 300 19.64 22.70 20.41
N LEU A 301 19.32 21.43 20.67
CA LEU A 301 18.84 20.48 19.67
C LEU A 301 17.36 20.19 19.90
N SER A 302 16.59 20.00 18.82
CA SER A 302 15.20 19.56 18.91
C SER A 302 15.10 18.13 19.49
N HIS A 303 13.97 17.83 20.16
CA HIS A 303 13.74 16.46 20.66
C HIS A 303 13.79 15.42 19.54
N GLU A 304 13.35 15.76 18.34
CA GLU A 304 13.43 14.86 17.16
C GLU A 304 14.89 14.49 16.84
N VAL A 305 15.82 15.45 16.90
CA VAL A 305 17.27 15.17 16.70
C VAL A 305 17.80 14.24 17.77
N TRP A 306 17.38 14.43 19.03
CA TRP A 306 17.75 13.52 20.11
C TRP A 306 17.26 12.09 19.85
N GLY A 307 15.98 11.91 19.51
CA GLY A 307 15.39 10.60 19.28
C GLY A 307 15.92 9.90 18.04
N ALA A 308 16.07 10.62 16.94
CA ALA A 308 16.40 10.00 15.66
C ALA A 308 17.89 9.88 15.36
N ILE A 309 18.74 10.72 15.97
CA ILE A 309 20.17 10.79 15.64
C ILE A 309 21.03 10.56 16.86
N VAL A 310 20.85 11.36 17.93
CA VAL A 310 21.80 11.34 19.06
C VAL A 310 21.73 10.03 19.83
N ILE A 311 20.54 9.61 20.27
CA ILE A 311 20.38 8.37 21.07
C ILE A 311 20.76 7.13 20.26
N PRO A 312 20.26 6.90 19.02
CA PRO A 312 20.74 5.78 18.20
C PRO A 312 22.23 5.83 17.92
N GLY A 313 22.80 7.02 17.67
CA GLY A 313 24.23 7.21 17.45
C GLY A 313 25.06 6.86 18.67
N VAL A 314 24.65 7.25 19.88
CA VAL A 314 25.30 6.88 21.14
C VAL A 314 25.25 5.36 21.36
N ILE A 315 24.07 4.73 21.14
CA ILE A 315 23.92 3.27 21.25
C ILE A 315 24.86 2.56 20.28
N MET A 316 24.89 2.96 19.01
CA MET A 316 25.80 2.39 18.02
C MET A 316 27.26 2.64 18.37
N GLY A 317 27.60 3.81 18.92
CA GLY A 317 28.94 4.12 19.44
C GLY A 317 29.35 3.18 20.57
N ILE A 318 28.46 2.90 21.52
CA ILE A 318 28.74 1.94 22.61
C ILE A 318 28.93 0.52 22.04
N ILE A 319 28.10 0.09 21.10
CA ILE A 319 28.25 -1.21 20.43
C ILE A 319 29.62 -1.28 19.70
N PHE A 320 29.97 -0.23 18.97
CA PHE A 320 31.30 -0.15 18.30
C PHE A 320 32.47 -0.25 19.30
N LEU A 321 32.32 0.32 20.49
CA LEU A 321 33.32 0.30 21.56
C LEU A 321 33.34 -0.99 22.39
N MET A 322 32.44 -1.95 22.17
CA MET A 322 32.39 -3.22 22.92
C MET A 322 33.74 -3.97 23.00
N PRO A 323 34.60 -4.02 21.95
CA PRO A 323 35.90 -4.63 22.04
C PRO A 323 36.83 -3.95 23.06
N ILE A 324 36.74 -2.64 23.22
CA ILE A 324 37.51 -1.84 24.16
C ILE A 324 36.92 -2.00 25.57
N ILE A 325 35.60 -1.83 25.72
CA ILE A 325 34.86 -2.01 26.98
C ILE A 325 35.12 -3.43 27.54
N GLY A 326 35.11 -4.44 26.67
CA GLY A 326 35.32 -5.85 27.04
C GLY A 326 36.69 -6.18 27.64
N ARG A 327 37.64 -5.24 27.58
CA ARG A 327 38.98 -5.37 28.26
C ARG A 327 38.90 -5.11 29.77
N TRP A 328 37.86 -4.41 30.24
CA TRP A 328 37.68 -4.12 31.66
C TRP A 328 37.15 -5.33 32.43
N LYS A 329 37.38 -5.38 33.71
CA LYS A 329 37.01 -6.51 34.58
C LYS A 329 35.53 -6.90 34.50
N LEU A 330 34.62 -5.93 34.40
CA LEU A 330 33.19 -6.12 34.27
C LEU A 330 32.66 -5.84 32.84
N GLY A 331 33.52 -5.40 31.94
CA GLY A 331 33.12 -4.90 30.60
C GLY A 331 32.42 -5.95 29.76
N HIS A 332 32.82 -7.22 29.84
CA HIS A 332 32.12 -8.29 29.13
C HIS A 332 30.68 -8.49 29.65
N ARG A 333 30.51 -8.49 31.00
CA ARG A 333 29.15 -8.60 31.59
C ARG A 333 28.27 -7.41 31.21
N PHE A 334 28.86 -6.21 31.18
CA PHE A 334 28.17 -5.00 30.71
C PHE A 334 27.72 -5.15 29.25
N ASN A 335 28.59 -5.56 28.33
CA ASN A 335 28.29 -5.75 26.92
C ASN A 335 27.13 -6.77 26.73
N VAL A 336 27.18 -7.90 27.45
CA VAL A 336 26.12 -8.91 27.42
C VAL A 336 24.78 -8.33 27.96
N GLY A 337 24.84 -7.66 29.13
CA GLY A 337 23.65 -7.03 29.73
C GLY A 337 23.04 -5.97 28.80
N LEU A 338 23.87 -5.10 28.22
CA LEU A 338 23.40 -4.10 27.24
C LEU A 338 22.73 -4.75 26.04
N SER A 339 23.33 -5.81 25.48
CA SER A 339 22.74 -6.50 24.31
C SER A 339 21.38 -7.10 24.62
N PHE A 340 21.18 -7.73 25.78
CA PHE A 340 19.87 -8.23 26.21
C PHE A 340 18.87 -7.09 26.50
N SER A 341 19.34 -5.97 27.09
CA SER A 341 18.49 -4.80 27.32
C SER A 341 17.99 -4.18 26.01
N LEU A 342 18.87 -4.06 25.00
CA LEU A 342 18.50 -3.57 23.67
C LEU A 342 17.52 -4.52 22.98
N LEU A 343 17.77 -5.83 23.02
CA LEU A 343 16.84 -6.82 22.46
C LEU A 343 15.48 -6.76 23.15
N GLY A 344 15.45 -6.68 24.49
CA GLY A 344 14.21 -6.51 25.25
C GLY A 344 13.48 -5.22 24.89
N GLY A 345 14.22 -4.12 24.71
CA GLY A 345 13.67 -2.84 24.25
C GLY A 345 13.06 -2.92 22.84
N VAL A 346 13.74 -3.57 21.90
CA VAL A 346 13.23 -3.80 20.53
C VAL A 346 11.93 -4.62 20.57
N ILE A 347 11.90 -5.72 21.34
CA ILE A 347 10.70 -6.57 21.47
C ILE A 347 9.54 -5.78 22.10
N LEU A 348 9.82 -5.05 23.19
CA LEU A 348 8.81 -4.25 23.89
C LEU A 348 8.21 -3.17 22.97
N LEU A 349 9.06 -2.38 22.31
CA LEU A 349 8.60 -1.30 21.44
C LEU A 349 7.83 -1.84 20.22
N THR A 350 8.27 -2.96 19.63
CA THR A 350 7.52 -3.63 18.56
C THR A 350 6.16 -4.10 19.04
N TYR A 351 6.09 -4.70 20.24
CA TYR A 351 4.82 -5.13 20.85
C TYR A 351 3.87 -3.95 21.10
N LEU A 352 4.40 -2.83 21.61
CA LEU A 352 3.61 -1.61 21.84
C LEU A 352 3.07 -1.04 20.50
N ALA A 353 3.90 -0.95 19.46
CA ALA A 353 3.47 -0.50 18.13
C ALA A 353 2.32 -1.34 17.58
N VAL A 354 2.47 -2.67 17.57
CA VAL A 354 1.44 -3.59 17.07
C VAL A 354 0.15 -3.51 17.89
N THR A 355 0.28 -3.39 19.21
CA THR A 355 -0.89 -3.33 20.11
C THR A 355 -1.64 -2.01 19.97
N GLU A 356 -0.92 -0.90 19.83
CA GLU A 356 -1.51 0.42 19.59
C GLU A 356 -2.27 0.45 18.26
N ASP A 357 -1.66 -0.04 17.18
CA ASP A 357 -2.28 -0.09 15.86
C ASP A 357 -3.55 -0.96 15.85
N LYS A 358 -3.54 -2.10 16.54
CA LYS A 358 -4.74 -2.95 16.70
C LYS A 358 -5.89 -2.29 17.47
N ARG A 359 -5.60 -1.30 18.31
CA ARG A 359 -6.60 -0.59 19.13
C ARG A 359 -7.18 0.64 18.43
N LYS A 360 -6.54 1.16 17.37
CA LYS A 360 -6.97 2.39 16.68
C LYS A 360 -7.97 2.09 15.55
N PRO A 361 -9.27 2.44 15.69
CA PRO A 361 -10.27 2.22 14.64
C PRO A 361 -9.90 2.91 13.32
N ALA A 362 -9.38 4.14 13.40
CA ALA A 362 -8.95 4.90 12.22
C ALA A 362 -7.82 4.21 11.44
N PHE A 363 -6.88 3.57 12.13
CA PHE A 363 -5.83 2.81 11.46
C PHE A 363 -6.36 1.54 10.79
N LYS A 364 -7.28 0.83 11.46
CA LYS A 364 -7.94 -0.35 10.85
C LYS A 364 -8.69 0.02 9.58
N ALA A 365 -9.45 1.12 9.62
CA ALA A 365 -10.17 1.63 8.45
C ALA A 365 -9.21 2.01 7.31
N ALA A 366 -8.08 2.66 7.63
CA ALA A 366 -7.06 3.01 6.64
C ALA A 366 -6.39 1.77 6.01
N VAL A 367 -6.11 0.72 6.80
CA VAL A 367 -5.57 -0.54 6.29
C VAL A 367 -6.57 -1.23 5.38
N GLU A 368 -7.85 -1.23 5.75
CA GLU A 368 -8.90 -1.83 4.93
C GLU A 368 -9.11 -1.07 3.61
N GLU A 369 -9.06 0.26 3.65
CA GLU A 369 -9.07 1.09 2.43
C GLU A 369 -7.87 0.77 1.54
N ALA A 370 -6.67 0.68 2.13
CA ALA A 370 -5.45 0.33 1.39
C ALA A 370 -5.56 -1.04 0.71
N ARG A 371 -6.16 -2.05 1.38
CA ARG A 371 -6.41 -3.37 0.80
C ARG A 371 -7.42 -3.31 -0.35
N ARG A 372 -8.52 -2.58 -0.18
CA ARG A 372 -9.49 -2.37 -1.25
C ARG A 372 -8.84 -1.72 -2.48
N ASN A 373 -8.03 -0.69 -2.27
CA ASN A 373 -7.32 -0.01 -3.36
C ASN A 373 -6.30 -0.92 -4.05
N ALA A 374 -5.56 -1.75 -3.30
CA ALA A 374 -4.65 -2.73 -3.86
C ALA A 374 -5.38 -3.79 -4.70
N HIS A 375 -6.53 -4.28 -4.21
CA HIS A 375 -7.35 -5.20 -4.99
C HIS A 375 -7.94 -4.53 -6.24
N ARG A 376 -8.48 -3.31 -6.07
CA ARG A 376 -9.12 -2.57 -7.18
C ARG A 376 -8.14 -2.28 -8.31
N VAL A 377 -6.92 -1.88 -8.00
CA VAL A 377 -5.92 -1.61 -9.05
C VAL A 377 -5.57 -2.85 -9.85
N LYS A 378 -5.55 -4.04 -9.24
CA LYS A 378 -5.36 -5.31 -9.95
C LYS A 378 -6.50 -5.58 -10.92
N VAL A 379 -7.74 -5.46 -10.45
CA VAL A 379 -8.93 -5.60 -11.31
C VAL A 379 -8.88 -4.66 -12.51
N LEU A 380 -8.41 -3.42 -12.30
CA LEU A 380 -8.27 -2.43 -13.38
C LEU A 380 -7.10 -2.76 -14.31
N ALA A 381 -5.98 -3.26 -13.78
CA ALA A 381 -4.83 -3.68 -14.59
C ALA A 381 -5.17 -4.89 -15.50
N GLU A 382 -6.04 -5.79 -15.03
CA GLU A 382 -6.55 -6.94 -15.77
C GLU A 382 -7.68 -6.59 -16.75
N SER A 383 -8.14 -5.33 -16.76
CA SER A 383 -9.18 -4.88 -17.69
C SER A 383 -8.70 -4.91 -19.14
N PRO A 384 -9.60 -4.94 -20.14
CA PRO A 384 -9.23 -4.92 -21.56
C PRO A 384 -8.36 -3.73 -21.98
N THR A 385 -8.41 -2.64 -21.23
CA THR A 385 -7.58 -1.44 -21.48
C THR A 385 -6.18 -1.55 -20.87
N GLY A 386 -5.99 -2.46 -19.90
CA GLY A 386 -4.72 -2.68 -19.20
C GLY A 386 -4.21 -1.44 -18.46
N ILE A 387 -2.91 -1.41 -18.20
CA ILE A 387 -2.24 -0.30 -17.53
C ILE A 387 -1.95 0.80 -18.56
N PRO A 388 -2.41 2.05 -18.34
CA PRO A 388 -2.15 3.17 -19.25
C PRO A 388 -0.66 3.55 -19.32
N ARG A 389 -0.25 4.18 -20.44
CA ARG A 389 1.14 4.62 -20.66
C ARG A 389 1.62 5.67 -19.66
N GLU A 390 0.70 6.40 -19.08
CA GLU A 390 0.93 7.40 -18.03
C GLU A 390 1.31 6.77 -16.67
N GLY A 391 1.21 5.44 -16.57
CA GLY A 391 1.56 4.63 -15.42
C GLY A 391 0.36 4.19 -14.58
N ALA A 392 0.58 3.16 -13.76
CA ALA A 392 -0.47 2.47 -13.01
C ALA A 392 -1.21 3.36 -11.98
N VAL A 393 -0.60 4.46 -11.52
CA VAL A 393 -1.25 5.42 -10.61
C VAL A 393 -2.52 6.02 -11.20
N THR A 394 -2.61 6.13 -12.52
CA THR A 394 -3.78 6.68 -13.22
C THR A 394 -4.99 5.75 -13.17
N LEU A 395 -4.80 4.44 -12.95
CA LEU A 395 -5.89 3.48 -12.82
C LEU A 395 -6.85 3.89 -11.70
N LEU A 396 -6.35 4.15 -10.50
CA LEU A 396 -7.19 4.56 -9.37
C LEU A 396 -7.64 6.02 -9.46
N ARG A 397 -6.81 6.91 -10.04
CA ARG A 397 -7.18 8.31 -10.24
C ARG A 397 -8.35 8.51 -11.20
N ASN A 398 -8.49 7.60 -12.17
CA ASN A 398 -9.53 7.64 -13.19
C ASN A 398 -10.66 6.64 -12.93
N ASP A 399 -10.68 5.97 -11.79
CA ASP A 399 -11.70 4.99 -11.45
C ASP A 399 -12.88 5.63 -10.71
N PRO A 400 -14.09 5.64 -11.29
CA PRO A 400 -15.28 6.19 -10.64
C PRO A 400 -15.58 5.53 -9.29
N LEU A 401 -15.38 4.22 -9.17
CA LEU A 401 -15.64 3.48 -7.92
C LEU A 401 -14.73 3.93 -6.78
N THR A 402 -13.49 4.32 -7.09
CA THR A 402 -12.52 4.79 -6.10
C THR A 402 -12.66 6.28 -5.80
N GLN A 403 -12.83 7.12 -6.84
CA GLN A 403 -12.83 8.58 -6.69
C GLN A 403 -14.22 9.16 -6.39
N GLY A 404 -15.29 8.57 -6.95
CA GLY A 404 -16.66 9.06 -6.78
C GLY A 404 -17.06 9.27 -5.32
N PRO A 405 -16.90 8.27 -4.43
CA PRO A 405 -17.19 8.40 -3.01
C PRO A 405 -16.42 9.55 -2.32
N LYS A 406 -15.14 9.72 -2.65
CA LYS A 406 -14.28 10.77 -2.09
C LYS A 406 -14.73 12.16 -2.54
N LEU A 407 -15.00 12.30 -3.84
CA LEU A 407 -15.50 13.54 -4.43
C LEU A 407 -16.87 13.91 -3.88
N PHE A 408 -17.77 12.94 -3.74
CA PHE A 408 -19.10 13.13 -3.16
C PHE A 408 -19.00 13.56 -1.69
N ALA A 409 -18.23 12.86 -0.87
CA ALA A 409 -18.06 13.17 0.55
C ALA A 409 -17.51 14.59 0.77
N LYS A 410 -16.60 15.03 -0.11
CA LYS A 410 -15.97 16.34 0.00
C LYS A 410 -16.89 17.49 -0.45
N ASN A 411 -17.67 17.29 -1.52
CA ASN A 411 -18.34 18.40 -2.22
C ASN A 411 -19.87 18.34 -2.15
N CYS A 412 -20.48 17.15 -1.95
CA CYS A 412 -21.92 16.94 -2.07
C CYS A 412 -22.57 16.55 -0.73
N ALA A 413 -21.84 15.86 0.15
CA ALA A 413 -22.40 15.26 1.37
C ALA A 413 -22.84 16.28 2.42
N SER A 414 -22.46 17.55 2.30
CA SER A 414 -23.01 18.63 3.14
C SER A 414 -24.53 18.79 2.97
N CYS A 415 -25.04 18.54 1.75
CA CYS A 415 -26.46 18.65 1.43
C CYS A 415 -27.10 17.31 1.11
N HIS A 416 -26.44 16.49 0.27
CA HIS A 416 -26.93 15.21 -0.19
C HIS A 416 -26.52 14.03 0.71
N ARG A 417 -27.21 12.91 0.56
CA ARG A 417 -26.82 11.60 1.08
C ARG A 417 -26.68 10.60 -0.06
N TYR A 418 -25.94 9.54 0.20
CA TYR A 418 -25.86 8.35 -0.61
C TYR A 418 -26.09 7.14 0.29
N ASP A 419 -27.26 6.52 0.19
CA ASP A 419 -27.75 5.49 1.10
C ASP A 419 -27.73 5.96 2.58
N GLY A 420 -28.21 7.17 2.83
CA GLY A 420 -28.24 7.80 4.16
C GLY A 420 -26.88 8.23 4.72
N ARG A 421 -25.79 8.10 3.95
CA ARG A 421 -24.40 8.34 4.36
C ARG A 421 -23.71 9.36 3.46
N ASP A 422 -22.43 9.62 3.73
CA ASP A 422 -21.61 10.59 2.98
C ASP A 422 -20.99 10.04 1.67
N GLY A 423 -21.35 8.85 1.23
CA GLY A 423 -20.77 8.16 0.08
C GLY A 423 -19.56 7.29 0.42
N THR A 424 -18.78 7.61 1.46
CA THR A 424 -17.67 6.76 1.94
C THR A 424 -18.13 5.74 3.00
N GLY A 425 -19.39 5.77 3.39
CA GLY A 425 -19.98 4.90 4.41
C GLY A 425 -20.07 5.52 5.81
N ARG A 426 -19.62 6.77 6.00
CA ARG A 426 -19.70 7.48 7.27
C ARG A 426 -21.12 8.08 7.44
N GLN A 427 -21.69 7.92 8.62
CA GLN A 427 -22.91 8.63 8.99
C GLN A 427 -22.63 10.08 9.34
N LEU A 428 -23.52 10.97 8.89
CA LEU A 428 -23.48 12.39 9.22
C LEU A 428 -24.57 12.69 10.27
N GLN A 429 -24.28 13.62 11.16
CA GLN A 429 -25.22 13.99 12.24
C GLN A 429 -26.30 14.97 11.77
N ASP A 430 -25.92 15.87 10.85
CA ASP A 430 -26.83 16.87 10.32
C ASP A 430 -27.85 16.25 9.35
N PRO A 431 -29.10 16.69 9.39
CA PRO A 431 -30.13 16.22 8.44
C PRO A 431 -29.74 16.62 7.00
N PRO A 432 -30.16 15.82 5.98
CA PRO A 432 -29.94 16.20 4.59
C PRO A 432 -30.76 17.44 4.21
N GLU A 433 -30.17 18.29 3.39
CA GLU A 433 -30.84 19.48 2.81
C GLU A 433 -31.27 19.26 1.35
N ALA A 434 -30.89 18.13 0.77
CA ALA A 434 -31.24 17.70 -0.58
C ALA A 434 -31.50 16.18 -0.60
N SER A 435 -32.04 15.67 -1.72
CA SER A 435 -32.39 14.26 -1.89
C SER A 435 -31.18 13.34 -1.77
N ASP A 436 -31.42 12.10 -1.31
CA ASP A 436 -30.47 11.00 -1.38
C ASP A 436 -30.29 10.57 -2.85
N LEU A 437 -29.04 10.42 -3.28
CA LEU A 437 -28.70 10.13 -4.66
C LEU A 437 -28.38 8.64 -4.93
N ASN A 438 -28.54 7.76 -3.94
CA ASN A 438 -28.38 6.33 -4.16
C ASN A 438 -29.48 5.81 -5.09
N GLY A 439 -29.06 5.19 -6.19
CA GLY A 439 -29.97 4.70 -7.23
C GLY A 439 -30.66 5.80 -8.04
N PHE A 440 -30.13 7.02 -8.05
CA PHE A 440 -30.68 8.15 -8.80
C PHE A 440 -31.02 7.76 -10.24
N ALA A 441 -32.20 8.20 -10.70
CA ALA A 441 -32.79 7.93 -12.02
C ALA A 441 -33.10 6.45 -12.31
N SER A 442 -32.93 5.51 -11.37
CA SER A 442 -33.45 4.15 -11.52
C SER A 442 -34.98 4.11 -11.41
N ARG A 443 -35.59 3.03 -11.93
CA ARG A 443 -37.07 2.83 -11.82
C ARG A 443 -37.52 2.84 -10.37
N GLU A 444 -36.74 2.26 -9.46
CA GLU A 444 -37.03 2.20 -8.03
C GLU A 444 -36.95 3.58 -7.37
N TRP A 445 -35.93 4.37 -7.72
CA TRP A 445 -35.79 5.73 -7.22
C TRP A 445 -36.92 6.64 -7.71
N LEU A 446 -37.25 6.57 -9.01
CA LEU A 446 -38.34 7.33 -9.62
C LEU A 446 -39.71 6.91 -9.08
N ALA A 447 -39.92 5.61 -8.85
CA ALA A 447 -41.16 5.13 -8.25
C ALA A 447 -41.36 5.71 -6.85
N GLY A 448 -40.30 5.80 -6.04
CA GLY A 448 -40.39 6.43 -4.73
C GLY A 448 -40.54 7.95 -4.78
N LEU A 449 -39.93 8.62 -5.78
CA LEU A 449 -40.12 10.06 -6.00
C LEU A 449 -41.57 10.41 -6.36
N LEU A 450 -42.25 9.53 -7.09
CA LEU A 450 -43.64 9.70 -7.54
C LEU A 450 -44.67 9.01 -6.61
N ASP A 451 -44.23 8.55 -5.45
CA ASP A 451 -45.10 7.95 -4.43
C ASP A 451 -45.56 9.01 -3.42
N PRO A 452 -46.91 9.20 -3.26
CA PRO A 452 -47.49 10.15 -2.32
C PRO A 452 -47.05 9.99 -0.86
N GLU A 453 -46.71 8.78 -0.44
CA GLU A 453 -46.27 8.49 0.94
C GLU A 453 -44.77 8.70 1.14
N ARG A 454 -43.98 8.73 0.07
CA ARG A 454 -42.51 8.76 0.14
C ARG A 454 -41.88 10.09 -0.28
N ILE A 455 -42.54 10.88 -1.14
CA ILE A 455 -41.95 12.09 -1.73
C ILE A 455 -41.50 13.13 -0.69
N ASP A 456 -42.16 13.23 0.45
CA ASP A 456 -41.81 14.14 1.55
C ASP A 456 -40.96 13.47 2.66
N SER A 457 -40.43 12.29 2.39
CA SER A 457 -39.41 11.67 3.27
C SER A 457 -38.04 12.37 3.14
N LEU A 458 -37.14 12.11 4.10
CA LEU A 458 -35.77 12.62 4.05
C LEU A 458 -34.95 12.06 2.85
N HIS A 459 -35.40 10.97 2.24
CA HIS A 459 -34.79 10.42 1.04
C HIS A 459 -35.03 11.28 -0.20
N TYR A 460 -36.14 12.05 -0.23
CA TYR A 460 -36.51 12.92 -1.35
C TYR A 460 -36.57 14.40 -0.93
N PHE A 461 -37.74 14.97 -0.76
CA PHE A 461 -37.87 16.40 -0.50
C PHE A 461 -38.05 16.78 0.97
N GLY A 462 -38.18 15.81 1.89
CA GLY A 462 -38.55 16.08 3.28
C GLY A 462 -37.59 16.97 4.07
N GLY A 463 -36.30 16.94 3.75
CA GLY A 463 -35.28 17.83 4.30
C GLY A 463 -35.05 19.13 3.53
N THR A 464 -35.75 19.32 2.38
CA THR A 464 -35.51 20.44 1.47
C THR A 464 -36.47 21.58 1.68
N LYS A 465 -36.16 22.77 1.20
CA LYS A 465 -37.10 23.88 1.12
C LYS A 465 -38.25 23.61 0.16
N PHE A 466 -38.12 22.61 -0.72
CA PHE A 466 -39.15 22.21 -1.68
C PHE A 466 -40.16 21.21 -1.10
N LYS A 467 -40.13 20.92 0.18
CA LYS A 467 -41.08 20.02 0.88
C LYS A 467 -42.53 20.37 0.61
N GLU A 468 -42.84 21.66 0.38
CA GLU A 468 -44.16 22.15 0.01
C GLU A 468 -44.20 22.69 -1.43
N GLY A 469 -43.21 22.31 -2.25
CA GLY A 469 -43.11 22.74 -3.64
C GLY A 469 -44.18 22.17 -4.55
N LYS A 470 -44.22 22.71 -5.80
CA LYS A 470 -45.24 22.29 -6.79
C LYS A 470 -45.20 20.77 -7.06
N MET A 471 -43.97 20.18 -7.18
CA MET A 471 -43.85 18.75 -7.45
C MET A 471 -44.41 17.89 -6.30
N VAL A 472 -44.12 18.26 -5.05
CA VAL A 472 -44.63 17.54 -3.88
C VAL A 472 -46.16 17.66 -3.80
N LYS A 473 -46.70 18.85 -4.07
CA LYS A 473 -48.16 19.07 -4.11
C LYS A 473 -48.84 18.25 -5.21
N PHE A 474 -48.24 18.19 -6.38
CA PHE A 474 -48.73 17.37 -7.49
C PHE A 474 -48.76 15.88 -7.10
N VAL A 475 -47.68 15.34 -6.58
CA VAL A 475 -47.65 13.92 -6.22
C VAL A 475 -48.62 13.61 -5.07
N LYS A 476 -48.70 14.46 -4.04
CA LYS A 476 -49.60 14.23 -2.89
C LYS A 476 -51.09 14.45 -3.18
N LYS A 477 -51.43 15.27 -4.18
CA LYS A 477 -52.85 15.56 -4.52
C LYS A 477 -53.31 14.84 -5.78
N ASP A 478 -52.57 15.03 -6.88
CA ASP A 478 -53.03 14.53 -8.19
C ASP A 478 -52.68 13.04 -8.34
N VAL A 479 -51.39 12.63 -8.09
CA VAL A 479 -50.98 11.22 -8.21
C VAL A 479 -51.66 10.34 -7.17
N ALA A 480 -51.87 10.84 -5.95
CA ALA A 480 -52.63 10.12 -4.91
C ALA A 480 -54.05 9.78 -5.36
N GLY A 481 -54.67 10.67 -6.15
CA GLY A 481 -56.03 10.50 -6.70
C GLY A 481 -56.11 9.68 -7.99
N PHE A 482 -55.00 9.18 -8.53
CA PHE A 482 -54.99 8.43 -9.79
C PHE A 482 -55.83 7.16 -9.74
N SER A 483 -56.60 6.92 -10.78
CA SER A 483 -57.31 5.66 -11.03
C SER A 483 -56.32 4.50 -11.20
N LEU A 484 -56.81 3.27 -11.16
CA LEU A 484 -56.01 2.08 -11.42
C LEU A 484 -55.29 2.15 -12.80
N GLU A 485 -56.04 2.62 -13.81
CA GLU A 485 -55.50 2.79 -15.17
C GLU A 485 -54.38 3.84 -15.20
N GLN A 486 -54.57 4.99 -14.57
CA GLN A 486 -53.53 6.03 -14.47
C GLN A 486 -52.31 5.57 -13.68
N LYS A 487 -52.47 4.73 -12.66
CA LYS A 487 -51.34 4.12 -11.94
C LYS A 487 -50.52 3.16 -12.82
N GLU A 488 -51.19 2.39 -13.69
CA GLU A 488 -50.51 1.57 -14.69
C GLU A 488 -49.78 2.44 -15.74
N GLN A 489 -50.39 3.54 -16.19
CA GLN A 489 -49.74 4.52 -17.05
C GLN A 489 -48.52 5.16 -16.39
N LEU A 490 -48.57 5.48 -15.08
CA LEU A 490 -47.47 6.02 -14.33
C LEU A 490 -46.26 5.05 -14.28
N LYS A 491 -46.50 3.73 -14.22
CA LYS A 491 -45.40 2.74 -14.32
C LYS A 491 -44.67 2.83 -15.67
N LYS A 492 -45.41 3.08 -16.76
CA LYS A 492 -44.81 3.28 -18.08
C LYS A 492 -44.00 4.57 -18.14
N VAL A 493 -44.48 5.65 -17.53
CA VAL A 493 -43.75 6.92 -17.38
C VAL A 493 -42.46 6.74 -16.61
N ILE A 494 -42.49 6.02 -15.46
CA ILE A 494 -41.31 5.70 -14.66
C ILE A 494 -40.28 4.92 -15.48
N ALA A 495 -40.71 3.92 -16.23
CA ALA A 495 -39.81 3.14 -17.09
C ALA A 495 -39.20 4.02 -18.20
N ALA A 496 -39.97 4.91 -18.80
CA ALA A 496 -39.49 5.83 -19.83
C ALA A 496 -38.49 6.85 -19.29
N LEU A 497 -38.78 7.47 -18.14
CA LEU A 497 -37.84 8.40 -17.49
C LEU A 497 -36.53 7.70 -17.05
N SER A 498 -36.64 6.47 -16.53
CA SER A 498 -35.44 5.70 -16.19
C SER A 498 -34.60 5.33 -17.41
N ALA A 499 -35.27 5.07 -18.55
CA ALA A 499 -34.56 4.76 -19.80
C ALA A 499 -33.83 5.99 -20.38
N GLU A 500 -34.29 7.23 -20.12
CA GLU A 500 -33.56 8.46 -20.48
C GLU A 500 -32.19 8.51 -19.84
N ALA A 501 -32.01 7.88 -18.67
CA ALA A 501 -30.74 7.82 -17.97
C ALA A 501 -29.70 6.88 -18.63
N GLU A 502 -30.12 5.95 -19.49
CA GLU A 502 -29.24 4.99 -20.19
C GLU A 502 -28.31 4.22 -19.21
N LEU A 503 -28.83 3.78 -18.05
CA LEU A 503 -28.04 3.09 -17.02
C LEU A 503 -27.58 1.72 -17.52
N LYS A 504 -26.27 1.44 -17.49
CA LYS A 504 -25.70 0.15 -17.93
C LYS A 504 -26.35 -1.04 -17.21
N SER A 505 -26.63 -0.90 -15.92
CA SER A 505 -27.27 -1.92 -15.09
C SER A 505 -28.70 -2.24 -15.54
N ARG A 506 -29.37 -1.36 -16.28
CA ARG A 506 -30.76 -1.50 -16.73
C ARG A 506 -30.90 -1.83 -18.21
N ARG A 507 -29.85 -1.81 -18.99
CA ARG A 507 -29.89 -1.97 -20.44
C ARG A 507 -30.68 -3.18 -20.90
N LYS A 508 -30.45 -4.36 -20.32
CA LYS A 508 -31.22 -5.59 -20.67
C LYS A 508 -32.72 -5.47 -20.34
N LEU A 509 -33.05 -4.79 -19.25
CA LEU A 509 -34.43 -4.55 -18.84
C LEU A 509 -35.10 -3.58 -19.79
N ASP A 510 -34.41 -2.52 -20.19
CA ASP A 510 -34.94 -1.49 -21.08
C ASP A 510 -35.09 -2.03 -22.51
N GLU A 511 -34.19 -2.87 -23.00
CA GLU A 511 -34.34 -3.60 -24.27
C GLU A 511 -35.59 -4.50 -24.28
N ARG A 512 -35.84 -5.23 -23.19
CA ARG A 512 -37.03 -6.09 -23.04
C ARG A 512 -38.31 -5.27 -23.00
N ASP A 513 -38.31 -4.12 -22.34
CA ASP A 513 -39.46 -3.29 -22.07
C ASP A 513 -39.61 -2.13 -23.11
N ALA A 514 -38.97 -2.24 -24.28
CA ALA A 514 -38.90 -1.17 -25.29
C ALA A 514 -40.27 -0.61 -25.70
N ALA A 515 -41.27 -1.48 -25.88
CA ALA A 515 -42.65 -1.05 -26.22
C ALA A 515 -43.27 -0.25 -25.07
N LEU A 516 -43.13 -0.69 -23.83
CA LEU A 516 -43.61 -0.01 -22.63
C LEU A 516 -42.93 1.35 -22.44
N ILE A 517 -41.66 1.47 -22.75
CA ILE A 517 -40.89 2.72 -22.72
C ILE A 517 -41.37 3.70 -23.77
N ALA A 518 -41.68 3.21 -25.01
CA ALA A 518 -42.22 4.06 -26.08
C ALA A 518 -43.59 4.64 -25.70
N GLU A 519 -44.47 3.82 -25.14
CA GLU A 519 -45.77 4.29 -24.62
C GLU A 519 -45.58 5.30 -23.47
N GLY A 520 -44.64 5.03 -22.55
CA GLY A 520 -44.29 5.92 -21.44
C GLY A 520 -43.81 7.30 -21.92
N ARG A 521 -42.97 7.36 -22.96
CA ARG A 521 -42.53 8.64 -23.58
C ARG A 521 -43.70 9.42 -24.14
N ALA A 522 -44.65 8.76 -24.82
CA ALA A 522 -45.87 9.40 -25.32
C ALA A 522 -46.75 9.94 -24.17
N LEU A 523 -46.84 9.20 -23.06
CA LEU A 523 -47.57 9.61 -21.87
C LEU A 523 -46.96 10.83 -21.17
N ILE A 524 -45.62 10.93 -21.07
CA ILE A 524 -44.92 12.10 -20.50
C ILE A 524 -45.30 13.36 -21.28
N ALA A 525 -45.34 13.28 -22.61
CA ALA A 525 -45.67 14.39 -23.49
C ALA A 525 -47.17 14.69 -23.58
N SER A 526 -48.05 13.87 -22.94
CA SER A 526 -49.48 13.99 -22.99
C SER A 526 -50.08 14.79 -21.82
N GLU A 527 -51.28 15.37 -22.05
CA GLU A 527 -52.04 16.03 -20.99
C GLU A 527 -52.52 15.08 -19.89
N ALA A 528 -52.56 13.76 -20.15
CA ALA A 528 -53.05 12.76 -19.19
C ALA A 528 -52.16 12.68 -17.92
N MET A 529 -50.86 12.83 -18.06
CA MET A 529 -49.90 12.77 -16.94
C MET A 529 -49.46 14.15 -16.45
N ARG A 530 -49.73 15.21 -17.19
CA ARG A 530 -49.46 16.62 -16.85
C ARG A 530 -47.99 16.94 -16.51
N CYS A 531 -47.03 16.10 -16.95
CA CYS A 531 -45.61 16.30 -16.66
C CYS A 531 -45.05 17.56 -17.36
N THR A 532 -45.52 17.80 -18.61
CA THR A 532 -45.07 18.92 -19.43
C THR A 532 -45.71 20.25 -19.07
N GLU A 533 -46.66 20.32 -18.12
CA GLU A 533 -47.08 21.61 -17.53
C GLU A 533 -45.96 22.32 -16.76
N CYS A 534 -44.92 21.59 -16.34
CA CYS A 534 -43.82 22.14 -15.58
C CYS A 534 -42.45 21.78 -16.17
N HIS A 535 -42.31 20.60 -16.77
CA HIS A 535 -41.05 20.07 -17.29
C HIS A 535 -41.00 20.14 -18.82
N GLN A 536 -39.84 20.44 -19.36
CA GLN A 536 -39.53 20.24 -20.77
C GLN A 536 -39.21 18.76 -21.01
N PHE A 537 -39.67 18.20 -22.16
CA PHE A 537 -39.36 16.83 -22.57
C PHE A 537 -39.33 16.71 -24.09
N HIS A 538 -38.14 16.51 -24.68
CA HIS A 538 -37.86 16.41 -26.12
C HIS A 538 -38.39 17.56 -27.00
N LYS A 539 -39.01 18.57 -26.42
CA LYS A 539 -39.44 19.79 -27.09
C LYS A 539 -39.06 21.00 -26.24
N PRO A 540 -38.45 22.05 -26.84
CA PRO A 540 -38.14 23.28 -26.12
C PRO A 540 -39.43 23.93 -25.58
N ASP A 541 -39.37 24.40 -24.33
CA ASP A 541 -40.47 25.13 -23.69
C ASP A 541 -39.82 26.23 -22.82
N GLU A 542 -39.96 27.49 -23.29
CA GLU A 542 -39.42 28.66 -22.61
C GLU A 542 -40.12 28.97 -21.28
N ASP A 543 -41.37 28.50 -21.11
CA ASP A 543 -42.18 28.70 -19.91
C ASP A 543 -41.97 27.57 -18.86
N ALA A 544 -41.17 26.58 -19.16
CA ALA A 544 -40.90 25.48 -18.25
C ALA A 544 -40.37 25.99 -16.88
N THR A 545 -40.99 25.47 -15.82
CA THR A 545 -40.68 25.91 -14.44
C THR A 545 -39.88 24.92 -13.63
N ALA A 546 -39.55 23.77 -14.22
CA ALA A 546 -38.80 22.65 -13.61
C ALA A 546 -37.72 22.13 -14.57
N PRO A 547 -36.78 21.31 -14.13
CA PRO A 547 -35.68 20.79 -14.96
C PRO A 547 -36.19 20.03 -16.20
N ASP A 548 -35.45 20.18 -17.31
CA ASP A 548 -35.67 19.39 -18.53
C ASP A 548 -35.45 17.90 -18.22
N LEU A 549 -36.44 17.09 -18.59
CA LEU A 549 -36.43 15.63 -18.43
C LEU A 549 -35.78 14.91 -19.62
N THR A 550 -35.44 15.63 -20.70
CA THR A 550 -34.76 15.06 -21.87
C THR A 550 -33.38 14.57 -21.47
N GLY A 551 -33.13 13.26 -21.59
CA GLY A 551 -31.88 12.64 -21.14
C GLY A 551 -31.69 12.64 -19.62
N TYR A 552 -32.77 12.77 -18.83
CA TYR A 552 -32.74 12.83 -17.37
C TYR A 552 -31.90 11.72 -16.76
N GLY A 553 -30.85 12.10 -15.99
CA GLY A 553 -29.93 11.15 -15.35
C GLY A 553 -28.94 10.51 -16.31
N SER A 554 -28.92 10.87 -17.60
CA SER A 554 -27.86 10.46 -18.51
C SER A 554 -26.52 11.08 -18.08
N ARG A 555 -25.40 10.53 -18.57
CA ARG A 555 -24.07 11.03 -18.22
C ARG A 555 -23.92 12.52 -18.54
N ASP A 556 -24.33 12.92 -19.73
CA ASP A 556 -24.20 14.30 -20.20
C ASP A 556 -25.13 15.23 -19.41
N TRP A 557 -26.36 14.79 -19.13
CA TRP A 557 -27.29 15.54 -18.29
C TRP A 557 -26.71 15.80 -16.89
N LEU A 558 -26.12 14.78 -16.25
CA LEU A 558 -25.49 14.93 -14.94
C LEU A 558 -24.25 15.85 -14.98
N ILE A 559 -23.41 15.73 -16.00
CA ILE A 559 -22.24 16.60 -16.18
C ILE A 559 -22.68 18.06 -16.32
N GLU A 560 -23.66 18.34 -17.18
CA GLU A 560 -24.20 19.68 -17.38
C GLU A 560 -24.85 20.22 -16.10
N PHE A 561 -25.66 19.38 -15.43
CA PHE A 561 -26.37 19.76 -14.21
C PHE A 561 -25.40 20.07 -13.05
N ILE A 562 -24.40 19.21 -12.80
CA ILE A 562 -23.39 19.45 -11.75
C ILE A 562 -22.52 20.66 -12.10
N SER A 563 -22.24 20.86 -13.39
CA SER A 563 -21.42 21.98 -13.84
C SER A 563 -22.12 23.32 -13.63
N ASN A 564 -23.42 23.41 -13.92
CA ASN A 564 -24.21 24.63 -13.75
C ASN A 564 -25.70 24.34 -13.54
N PRO A 565 -26.15 24.10 -12.30
CA PRO A 565 -27.57 23.86 -12.00
C PRO A 565 -28.46 25.10 -12.24
N ALA A 566 -27.88 26.29 -12.35
CA ALA A 566 -28.57 27.53 -12.68
C ALA A 566 -28.71 27.77 -14.19
N HIS A 567 -28.31 26.83 -15.04
CA HIS A 567 -28.57 26.93 -16.48
C HIS A 567 -30.05 26.92 -16.76
N ALA A 568 -30.50 27.58 -17.86
CA ALA A 568 -31.92 27.70 -18.25
C ALA A 568 -32.62 26.32 -18.41
N ARG A 569 -31.89 25.31 -18.86
CA ARG A 569 -32.33 23.92 -18.98
C ARG A 569 -32.74 23.29 -17.64
N PHE A 570 -32.25 23.79 -16.51
CA PHE A 570 -32.44 23.21 -15.18
C PHE A 570 -33.28 24.13 -14.28
N TYR A 571 -32.67 24.69 -13.24
CA TYR A 571 -33.39 25.52 -12.26
C TYR A 571 -33.39 27.01 -12.58
N SER A 572 -32.54 27.49 -13.49
CA SER A 572 -32.40 28.90 -13.84
C SER A 572 -32.27 29.76 -12.57
N LYS A 573 -32.95 30.86 -12.47
CA LYS A 573 -32.97 31.77 -11.30
C LYS A 573 -33.59 31.15 -10.02
N ARG A 574 -34.17 29.93 -10.11
CA ARG A 574 -34.78 29.21 -8.97
C ARG A 574 -33.76 28.35 -8.23
N ASN A 575 -32.54 28.15 -8.80
CA ASN A 575 -31.45 27.49 -8.08
C ASN A 575 -31.04 28.40 -6.92
N ASP A 576 -30.99 27.84 -5.70
CA ASP A 576 -30.70 28.63 -4.51
C ASP A 576 -29.50 28.15 -3.70
N ARG A 577 -29.13 26.87 -3.80
CA ARG A 577 -28.14 26.25 -2.92
C ARG A 577 -27.07 25.43 -3.63
N MET A 578 -27.42 24.70 -4.67
CA MET A 578 -26.44 23.85 -5.34
C MET A 578 -25.42 24.72 -6.08
N PRO A 579 -24.11 24.65 -5.73
CA PRO A 579 -23.07 25.43 -6.42
C PRO A 579 -22.95 25.02 -7.88
N ALA A 580 -22.52 25.93 -8.73
CA ALA A 580 -22.19 25.66 -10.13
C ALA A 580 -20.75 25.12 -10.21
N PHE A 581 -20.52 23.88 -9.78
CA PHE A 581 -19.21 23.31 -9.53
C PHE A 581 -18.23 23.45 -10.70
N GLY A 582 -18.69 23.30 -11.94
CA GLY A 582 -17.87 23.46 -13.14
C GLY A 582 -17.67 24.94 -13.50
N GLN A 583 -18.74 25.74 -13.51
CA GLN A 583 -18.69 27.16 -13.85
C GLN A 583 -17.82 27.95 -12.85
N ASP A 584 -17.96 27.64 -11.55
CA ASP A 584 -17.19 28.25 -10.47
C ASP A 584 -15.77 27.66 -10.31
N LYS A 585 -15.40 26.71 -11.16
CA LYS A 585 -14.09 26.02 -11.17
C LYS A 585 -13.75 25.32 -9.83
N VAL A 586 -14.76 24.87 -9.09
CA VAL A 586 -14.59 24.08 -7.86
C VAL A 586 -14.19 22.65 -8.21
N LEU A 587 -14.78 22.10 -9.27
CA LEU A 587 -14.43 20.80 -9.84
C LEU A 587 -14.08 20.99 -11.33
N ASP A 588 -13.06 20.27 -11.78
CA ASP A 588 -12.74 20.17 -13.20
C ASP A 588 -13.66 19.15 -13.92
N GLY A 589 -13.59 19.11 -15.23
CA GLY A 589 -14.41 18.24 -16.06
C GLY A 589 -14.18 16.74 -15.78
N GLN A 590 -12.94 16.36 -15.40
CA GLN A 590 -12.63 14.98 -15.03
C GLN A 590 -13.30 14.58 -13.72
N ALA A 591 -13.21 15.40 -12.69
CA ALA A 591 -13.83 15.15 -11.39
C ALA A 591 -15.37 15.08 -11.50
N ILE A 592 -15.98 15.97 -12.31
CA ILE A 592 -17.43 15.93 -12.58
C ILE A 592 -17.81 14.66 -13.34
N GLY A 593 -17.03 14.25 -14.34
CA GLY A 593 -17.24 13.00 -15.08
C GLY A 593 -17.16 11.77 -14.17
N LEU A 594 -16.14 11.68 -13.31
CA LEU A 594 -16.00 10.59 -12.33
C LEU A 594 -17.18 10.53 -11.34
N LEU A 595 -17.67 11.68 -10.91
CA LEU A 595 -18.81 11.77 -10.02
C LEU A 595 -20.10 11.31 -10.72
N ALA A 596 -20.33 11.74 -11.97
CA ALA A 596 -21.46 11.33 -12.78
C ALA A 596 -21.42 9.81 -13.05
N ASP A 597 -20.27 9.28 -13.44
CA ASP A 597 -20.09 7.85 -13.70
C ASP A 597 -20.33 7.01 -12.42
N TRP A 598 -19.86 7.50 -11.25
CA TRP A 598 -20.12 6.84 -9.99
C TRP A 598 -21.59 6.84 -9.59
N LEU A 599 -22.28 7.96 -9.69
CA LEU A 599 -23.71 8.06 -9.39
C LEU A 599 -24.56 7.13 -10.27
N ARG A 600 -24.10 6.85 -11.49
CA ARG A 600 -24.75 5.97 -12.46
C ARG A 600 -24.38 4.49 -12.32
N GLY A 601 -23.35 4.17 -11.55
CA GLY A 601 -22.78 2.82 -11.48
C GLY A 601 -21.95 2.45 -12.71
N ASP A 602 -21.41 3.43 -13.43
CA ASP A 602 -20.66 3.25 -14.67
C ASP A 602 -19.15 3.10 -14.40
N TRP A 603 -18.73 1.95 -13.88
CA TRP A 603 -17.32 1.57 -13.71
C TRP A 603 -17.06 0.18 -14.26
N TYR A 604 -15.79 -0.17 -14.40
CA TYR A 604 -15.39 -1.51 -14.83
C TYR A 604 -15.57 -2.51 -13.69
N GLU A 605 -16.26 -3.61 -13.98
CA GLU A 605 -16.28 -4.83 -13.18
C GLU A 605 -15.99 -6.03 -14.09
N PRO A 606 -15.15 -6.98 -13.67
CA PRO A 606 -14.95 -8.20 -14.43
C PRO A 606 -16.27 -8.97 -14.53
N SER A 607 -16.51 -9.58 -15.68
CA SER A 607 -17.65 -10.49 -15.82
C SER A 607 -17.51 -11.63 -14.80
N PRO A 608 -18.58 -12.03 -14.12
CA PRO A 608 -18.51 -13.21 -13.25
C PRO A 608 -18.02 -14.42 -14.05
N PRO A 609 -17.16 -15.28 -13.46
CA PRO A 609 -16.57 -16.43 -14.12
C PRO A 609 -17.60 -17.46 -14.61
#